data_676e1276d0bbe7a766aeee5ab3ede93a
#
_entry.id   676e1276d0bbe7a766aeee5ab3ede93a
#
_cell.length_a   1.000
_cell.length_b   1.000
_cell.length_c   1.000
_cell.angle_alpha   90.00
_cell.angle_beta   90.00
_cell.angle_gamma   90.00
#
_symmetry.space_group_name_H-M   'P 1'
#
loop_
_entity.id
_entity.type
_entity.pdbx_description
1 polymer ?
#
loop_
_entity_poly.entity_id
_entity_poly.type
_entity_poly.pdbx_seq_one_letter_code
_entity_poly.pdbx_strand_id
1 'polypeptide(L)'
;MPHALAQSIEIFTAILAVAGMGYFLAALIAARLFLNARQAPLPAFAPGVSILKSLKGLDPGMIDAFRSHCRQSYAGNYELLFGVSTLSDPAAAAVAQLQAEFPDRSIRLVECPQRLGTNGKVSTLVQLAAHARYDFLVINDSDITVSPRYIERVMACFAPTATSLEIQQAAIQIDSDFSTCQGATLEAAEKLQISGKIGEIHPSGPKGHADFAAFTARLKSCPDTKRPFESASTSFPPASLVVPQMQQRESRALAPEERLSESSQAHANYSQQVGLVTALYRGRAHGTLPSRFESLGIATDFQAGVLLSKWIEGGLRYGLGSTLAVRREALEKIGGLQVLVDHLADDYELGARIAEAGYSVALSQEVVETSVPPYAWRGYIDHQLRWARTVRDSRPWGYVGLIFTHGLGWALLNLLASGLSPLSLWLLGLSFFLRLTLAMTVGAEVLGDHQVLPNLWLLLFRDLTAMGFWVAGFAGHTIIWRGDCFTLKNGKLHKAS
;
A
#
# COMPACT_ATOMS: atom_id res chain seq x y z
N MET A 1 -11.82 11.66 47.25
CA MET A 1 -10.99 11.70 46.05
C MET A 1 -10.57 10.34 45.50
N PRO A 2 -10.07 9.36 46.26
CA PRO A 2 -9.63 8.07 45.67
C PRO A 2 -10.76 7.24 45.03
N HIS A 3 -11.97 7.23 45.59
CA HIS A 3 -13.11 6.50 45.02
C HIS A 3 -13.58 7.04 43.66
N ALA A 4 -13.68 8.35 43.50
CA ALA A 4 -14.07 8.96 42.21
C ALA A 4 -13.06 8.69 41.12
N LEU A 5 -11.76 8.71 41.41
CA LEU A 5 -10.70 8.39 40.46
C LEU A 5 -10.75 6.90 40.06
N ALA A 6 -10.91 5.98 41.02
CA ALA A 6 -11.03 4.56 40.74
C ALA A 6 -12.24 4.26 39.84
N GLN A 7 -13.38 4.85 40.14
CA GLN A 7 -14.60 4.73 39.33
C GLN A 7 -14.43 5.31 37.93
N SER A 8 -13.72 6.45 37.78
CA SER A 8 -13.43 7.02 36.47
C SER A 8 -12.53 6.11 35.62
N ILE A 9 -11.52 5.47 36.21
CA ILE A 9 -10.65 4.52 35.57
C ILE A 9 -11.44 3.27 35.13
N GLU A 10 -12.30 2.76 35.98
CA GLU A 10 -13.17 1.61 35.68
C GLU A 10 -14.08 1.91 34.49
N ILE A 11 -14.79 3.03 34.48
CA ILE A 11 -15.67 3.43 33.38
C ILE A 11 -14.86 3.61 32.10
N PHE A 12 -13.72 4.29 32.15
CA PHE A 12 -12.88 4.54 30.99
C PHE A 12 -12.37 3.23 30.37
N THR A 13 -11.83 2.32 31.18
CA THR A 13 -11.33 1.02 30.71
C THR A 13 -12.44 0.12 30.18
N ALA A 14 -13.66 0.18 30.77
CA ALA A 14 -14.84 -0.54 30.29
C ALA A 14 -15.25 -0.03 28.88
N ILE A 15 -15.30 1.29 28.69
CA ILE A 15 -15.62 1.88 27.38
C ILE A 15 -14.61 1.42 26.31
N LEU A 16 -13.31 1.44 26.63
CA LEU A 16 -12.28 0.99 25.68
C LEU A 16 -12.32 -0.52 25.43
N ALA A 17 -12.67 -1.32 26.44
CA ALA A 17 -12.88 -2.77 26.25
C ALA A 17 -14.06 -3.04 25.30
N VAL A 18 -15.18 -2.34 25.47
CA VAL A 18 -16.35 -2.44 24.57
C VAL A 18 -16.01 -1.97 23.15
N ALA A 19 -15.30 -0.86 23.03
CA ALA A 19 -14.83 -0.38 21.71
C ALA A 19 -13.89 -1.39 21.04
N GLY A 20 -12.99 -2.03 21.81
CA GLY A 20 -12.13 -3.11 21.32
C GLY A 20 -12.91 -4.36 20.88
N MET A 21 -13.98 -4.72 21.58
CA MET A 21 -14.88 -5.78 21.11
C MET A 21 -15.58 -5.41 19.80
N GLY A 22 -15.97 -4.15 19.64
CA GLY A 22 -16.48 -3.61 18.38
C GLY A 22 -15.46 -3.74 17.22
N TYR A 23 -14.19 -3.42 17.51
CA TYR A 23 -13.09 -3.64 16.56
C TYR A 23 -12.96 -5.13 16.18
N PHE A 24 -12.99 -6.06 17.13
CA PHE A 24 -12.89 -7.49 16.82
C PHE A 24 -14.05 -7.98 15.94
N LEU A 25 -15.27 -7.55 16.23
CA LEU A 25 -16.45 -7.89 15.41
C LEU A 25 -16.32 -7.31 13.99
N ALA A 26 -15.93 -6.06 13.87
CA ALA A 26 -15.75 -5.42 12.56
C ALA A 26 -14.62 -6.10 11.73
N ALA A 27 -13.52 -6.47 12.38
CA ALA A 27 -12.43 -7.21 11.74
C ALA A 27 -12.87 -8.63 11.33
N LEU A 28 -13.71 -9.31 12.10
CA LEU A 28 -14.32 -10.60 11.72
C LEU A 28 -15.20 -10.46 10.47
N ILE A 29 -16.03 -9.42 10.41
CA ILE A 29 -16.85 -9.14 9.22
C ILE A 29 -15.95 -8.92 8.01
N ALA A 30 -14.92 -8.07 8.12
CA ALA A 30 -13.97 -7.80 7.04
C ALA A 30 -13.24 -9.08 6.58
N ALA A 31 -12.84 -9.96 7.51
CA ALA A 31 -12.22 -11.24 7.20
C ALA A 31 -13.18 -12.18 6.44
N ARG A 32 -14.45 -12.26 6.84
CA ARG A 32 -15.47 -13.07 6.14
C ARG A 32 -15.76 -12.54 4.74
N LEU A 33 -15.84 -11.23 4.57
CA LEU A 33 -16.02 -10.60 3.25
C LEU A 33 -14.83 -10.91 2.34
N PHE A 34 -13.60 -10.89 2.86
CA PHE A 34 -12.39 -11.26 2.11
C PHE A 34 -12.42 -12.73 1.69
N LEU A 35 -12.78 -13.66 2.59
CA LEU A 35 -12.90 -15.09 2.28
C LEU A 35 -13.97 -15.37 1.21
N ASN A 36 -15.10 -14.68 1.27
CA ASN A 36 -16.16 -14.81 0.26
C ASN A 36 -15.69 -14.32 -1.11
N ALA A 37 -15.00 -13.16 -1.14
CA ALA A 37 -14.44 -12.63 -2.38
C ALA A 37 -13.37 -13.55 -3.01
N ARG A 38 -12.64 -14.33 -2.17
CA ARG A 38 -11.62 -15.29 -2.62
C ARG A 38 -12.17 -16.45 -3.43
N GLN A 39 -13.48 -16.72 -3.35
CA GLN A 39 -14.15 -17.78 -4.09
C GLN A 39 -14.48 -17.39 -5.53
N ALA A 40 -14.42 -16.11 -5.88
CA ALA A 40 -14.67 -15.63 -7.23
C ALA A 40 -13.58 -16.13 -8.20
N PRO A 41 -13.96 -16.51 -9.44
CA PRO A 41 -12.98 -16.88 -10.46
C PRO A 41 -12.06 -15.70 -10.77
N LEU A 42 -10.78 -16.01 -11.00
CA LEU A 42 -9.81 -15.00 -11.38
C LEU A 42 -9.98 -14.63 -12.85
N PRO A 43 -9.94 -13.34 -13.19
CA PRO A 43 -9.91 -12.94 -14.58
C PRO A 43 -8.60 -13.39 -15.24
N ALA A 44 -8.69 -13.82 -16.51
CA ALA A 44 -7.53 -14.20 -17.29
C ALA A 44 -6.74 -12.95 -17.70
N PHE A 45 -5.60 -12.71 -17.04
CA PHE A 45 -4.71 -11.61 -17.35
C PHE A 45 -3.26 -12.01 -17.05
N ALA A 46 -2.46 -12.20 -18.10
CA ALA A 46 -1.11 -12.74 -18.00
C ALA A 46 -0.07 -11.90 -18.76
N PRO A 47 0.15 -10.63 -18.36
CA PRO A 47 1.16 -9.76 -18.96
C PRO A 47 2.58 -10.21 -18.62
N GLY A 48 3.60 -9.64 -19.28
CA GLY A 48 5.00 -9.82 -18.88
C GLY A 48 5.28 -9.19 -17.52
N VAL A 49 6.08 -9.86 -16.66
CA VAL A 49 6.36 -9.45 -15.27
C VAL A 49 7.87 -9.45 -14.98
N SER A 50 8.39 -8.37 -14.42
CA SER A 50 9.75 -8.31 -13.87
C SER A 50 9.70 -8.34 -12.34
N ILE A 51 10.25 -9.39 -11.73
CA ILE A 51 10.34 -9.53 -10.27
C ILE A 51 11.68 -8.97 -9.81
N LEU A 52 11.64 -7.94 -8.95
CA LEU A 52 12.80 -7.21 -8.46
C LEU A 52 13.08 -7.58 -6.99
N LYS A 53 14.30 -8.02 -6.70
CA LYS A 53 14.75 -8.36 -5.34
C LYS A 53 16.06 -7.65 -5.02
N SER A 54 16.02 -6.73 -4.05
CA SER A 54 17.22 -6.12 -3.47
C SER A 54 17.81 -7.04 -2.42
N LEU A 55 19.07 -7.42 -2.57
CA LEU A 55 19.76 -8.36 -1.69
C LEU A 55 20.87 -7.66 -0.89
N LYS A 56 21.07 -8.14 0.34
CA LYS A 56 22.21 -7.78 1.20
C LYS A 56 22.49 -8.93 2.18
N GLY A 57 23.54 -9.69 1.94
CA GLY A 57 23.88 -10.87 2.73
C GLY A 57 22.91 -12.03 2.53
N LEU A 58 22.95 -13.00 3.43
CA LEU A 58 22.11 -14.20 3.40
C LEU A 58 21.08 -14.15 4.52
N ASP A 59 19.80 -14.11 4.14
CA ASP A 59 18.68 -14.22 5.07
C ASP A 59 18.27 -15.70 5.26
N PRO A 60 17.74 -16.09 6.44
CA PRO A 60 17.21 -17.42 6.66
C PRO A 60 16.10 -17.76 5.66
N GLY A 61 16.18 -18.91 4.99
CA GLY A 61 15.18 -19.37 4.03
C GLY A 61 15.23 -18.68 2.66
N MET A 62 16.16 -17.76 2.40
CA MET A 62 16.26 -16.97 1.18
C MET A 62 16.32 -17.81 -0.10
N ILE A 63 17.09 -18.90 -0.12
CA ILE A 63 17.22 -19.78 -1.28
C ILE A 63 15.88 -20.45 -1.60
N ASP A 64 15.17 -20.94 -0.59
CA ASP A 64 13.85 -21.57 -0.79
C ASP A 64 12.81 -20.53 -1.25
N ALA A 65 12.89 -19.31 -0.74
CA ALA A 65 12.10 -18.18 -1.23
C ALA A 65 12.37 -17.94 -2.73
N PHE A 66 13.63 -17.91 -3.17
CA PHE A 66 13.98 -17.74 -4.58
C PHE A 66 13.47 -18.90 -5.45
N ARG A 67 13.63 -20.16 -5.00
CA ARG A 67 13.10 -21.35 -5.67
C ARG A 67 11.58 -21.27 -5.87
N SER A 68 10.85 -20.73 -4.89
CA SER A 68 9.40 -20.56 -5.00
C SER A 68 9.00 -19.62 -6.13
N HIS A 69 9.79 -18.59 -6.39
CA HIS A 69 9.58 -17.67 -7.52
C HIS A 69 9.95 -18.29 -8.87
N CYS A 70 10.88 -19.24 -8.92
CA CYS A 70 11.22 -19.98 -10.14
C CYS A 70 10.16 -21.03 -10.52
N ARG A 71 9.35 -21.49 -9.55
CA ARG A 71 8.35 -22.56 -9.72
C ARG A 71 6.94 -22.02 -9.95
N GLN A 72 6.81 -20.90 -10.66
CA GLN A 72 5.50 -20.32 -10.93
C GLN A 72 4.77 -21.00 -12.07
N SER A 73 3.48 -21.29 -11.86
CA SER A 73 2.51 -21.68 -12.89
C SER A 73 1.86 -20.42 -13.45
N TYR A 74 2.48 -19.83 -14.47
CA TYR A 74 2.05 -18.56 -15.04
C TYR A 74 2.09 -18.64 -16.57
N ALA A 75 1.01 -18.23 -17.23
CA ALA A 75 0.90 -18.31 -18.70
C ALA A 75 1.70 -17.23 -19.43
N GLY A 76 1.97 -16.10 -18.77
CA GLY A 76 2.76 -15.02 -19.33
C GLY A 76 4.27 -15.20 -19.08
N ASN A 77 5.07 -14.36 -19.75
CA ASN A 77 6.51 -14.33 -19.53
C ASN A 77 6.85 -13.61 -18.21
N TYR A 78 7.88 -14.09 -17.50
CA TYR A 78 8.42 -13.37 -16.37
C TYR A 78 9.93 -13.53 -16.24
N GLU A 79 10.56 -12.59 -15.55
CA GLU A 79 11.99 -12.61 -15.23
C GLU A 79 12.22 -12.31 -13.75
N LEU A 80 13.34 -12.79 -13.21
CA LEU A 80 13.82 -12.46 -11.87
C LEU A 80 15.09 -11.61 -11.98
N LEU A 81 15.05 -10.43 -11.36
CA LEU A 81 16.17 -9.51 -11.26
C LEU A 81 16.61 -9.39 -9.82
N PHE A 82 17.84 -9.79 -9.55
CA PHE A 82 18.46 -9.67 -8.25
C PHE A 82 19.48 -8.54 -8.27
N GLY A 83 19.40 -7.62 -7.31
CA GLY A 83 20.32 -6.50 -7.17
C GLY A 83 21.17 -6.64 -5.93
N VAL A 84 22.48 -6.51 -6.05
CA VAL A 84 23.46 -6.43 -4.95
C VAL A 84 24.27 -5.15 -5.07
N SER A 85 24.73 -4.58 -3.96
CA SER A 85 25.58 -3.39 -4.00
C SER A 85 26.98 -3.67 -4.53
N THR A 86 27.44 -4.91 -4.39
CA THR A 86 28.71 -5.42 -4.91
C THR A 86 28.59 -6.91 -5.21
N LEU A 87 29.28 -7.40 -6.25
CA LEU A 87 29.30 -8.82 -6.61
C LEU A 87 30.03 -9.70 -5.59
N SER A 88 30.77 -9.11 -4.64
CA SER A 88 31.36 -9.82 -3.50
C SER A 88 30.37 -10.12 -2.37
N ASP A 89 29.11 -9.63 -2.46
CA ASP A 89 28.07 -9.95 -1.48
C ASP A 89 27.78 -11.48 -1.49
N PRO A 90 27.68 -12.16 -0.34
CA PRO A 90 27.37 -13.59 -0.26
C PRO A 90 26.09 -14.01 -0.99
N ALA A 91 25.12 -13.10 -1.14
CA ALA A 91 23.90 -13.34 -1.90
C ALA A 91 24.16 -13.61 -3.40
N ALA A 92 25.27 -13.11 -3.95
CA ALA A 92 25.63 -13.37 -5.35
C ALA A 92 25.86 -14.86 -5.62
N ALA A 93 26.50 -15.58 -4.70
CA ALA A 93 26.69 -17.01 -4.81
C ALA A 93 25.36 -17.79 -4.76
N ALA A 94 24.41 -17.34 -3.94
CA ALA A 94 23.07 -17.94 -3.88
C ALA A 94 22.29 -17.74 -5.20
N VAL A 95 22.44 -16.59 -5.85
CA VAL A 95 21.83 -16.34 -7.17
C VAL A 95 22.50 -17.20 -8.25
N ALA A 96 23.83 -17.36 -8.23
CA ALA A 96 24.55 -18.23 -9.18
C ALA A 96 24.12 -19.71 -9.02
N GLN A 97 23.92 -20.18 -7.77
CA GLN A 97 23.34 -21.50 -7.50
C GLN A 97 21.93 -21.63 -8.11
N LEU A 98 21.09 -20.62 -7.93
CA LEU A 98 19.72 -20.61 -8.47
C LEU A 98 19.70 -20.65 -10.00
N GLN A 99 20.61 -19.90 -10.67
CA GLN A 99 20.77 -19.91 -12.12
C GLN A 99 21.15 -21.30 -12.65
N ALA A 100 22.04 -22.01 -11.95
CA ALA A 100 22.44 -23.39 -12.27
C ALA A 100 21.29 -24.39 -12.06
N GLU A 101 20.45 -24.18 -11.03
CA GLU A 101 19.30 -25.04 -10.71
C GLU A 101 18.11 -24.83 -11.69
N PHE A 102 17.96 -23.61 -12.23
CA PHE A 102 16.86 -23.24 -13.13
C PHE A 102 17.38 -22.59 -14.43
N PRO A 103 18.09 -23.34 -15.32
CA PRO A 103 18.73 -22.78 -16.51
C PRO A 103 17.72 -22.21 -17.53
N ASP A 104 16.49 -22.71 -17.55
CA ASP A 104 15.43 -22.26 -18.47
C ASP A 104 14.71 -21.00 -17.98
N ARG A 105 15.04 -20.49 -16.78
CA ARG A 105 14.42 -19.29 -16.23
C ARG A 105 15.27 -18.05 -16.51
N SER A 106 14.62 -16.95 -16.83
CA SER A 106 15.28 -15.65 -16.98
C SER A 106 15.67 -15.08 -15.64
N ILE A 107 16.88 -15.43 -15.15
CA ILE A 107 17.43 -14.98 -13.86
C ILE A 107 18.66 -14.14 -14.12
N ARG A 108 18.66 -12.90 -13.63
CA ARG A 108 19.79 -11.97 -13.79
C ARG A 108 20.23 -11.40 -12.46
N LEU A 109 21.54 -11.36 -12.23
CA LEU A 109 22.15 -10.61 -11.12
C LEU A 109 22.72 -9.30 -11.67
N VAL A 110 22.40 -8.20 -11.01
CA VAL A 110 22.82 -6.84 -11.39
C VAL A 110 23.58 -6.22 -10.22
N GLU A 111 24.75 -5.68 -10.50
CA GLU A 111 25.47 -4.86 -9.54
C GLU A 111 24.88 -3.44 -9.51
N CYS A 112 24.51 -2.99 -8.32
CA CYS A 112 23.83 -1.71 -8.05
C CYS A 112 24.65 -0.90 -7.03
N PRO A 113 25.83 -0.36 -7.42
CA PRO A 113 26.78 0.21 -6.47
C PRO A 113 26.40 1.59 -5.95
N GLN A 114 25.49 2.29 -6.62
CA GLN A 114 25.16 3.66 -6.27
C GLN A 114 24.29 3.74 -5.02
N ARG A 115 24.70 4.56 -4.06
CA ARG A 115 23.91 4.93 -2.91
C ARG A 115 23.13 6.22 -3.22
N LEU A 116 21.84 6.08 -3.55
CA LEU A 116 20.98 7.19 -4.00
C LEU A 116 20.28 7.92 -2.86
N GLY A 117 20.27 7.33 -1.66
CA GLY A 117 19.67 7.87 -0.46
C GLY A 117 19.98 7.06 0.78
N THR A 118 19.30 7.35 1.89
CA THR A 118 19.48 6.67 3.17
C THR A 118 18.94 5.22 3.16
N ASN A 119 17.87 4.94 2.38
CA ASN A 119 17.33 3.60 2.21
C ASN A 119 18.11 2.83 1.12
N GLY A 120 18.98 1.91 1.56
CA GLY A 120 19.79 1.11 0.63
C GLY A 120 18.99 0.10 -0.19
N LYS A 121 17.88 -0.44 0.33
CA LYS A 121 16.97 -1.30 -0.41
C LYS A 121 16.42 -0.55 -1.63
N VAL A 122 15.87 0.63 -1.40
CA VAL A 122 15.31 1.46 -2.48
C VAL A 122 16.39 1.92 -3.45
N SER A 123 17.60 2.29 -2.97
CA SER A 123 18.72 2.66 -3.85
C SER A 123 19.08 1.53 -4.83
N THR A 124 19.05 0.27 -4.38
CA THR A 124 19.22 -0.91 -5.25
C THR A 124 18.04 -1.08 -6.20
N LEU A 125 16.79 -0.95 -5.71
CA LEU A 125 15.57 -1.12 -6.53
C LEU A 125 15.47 -0.09 -7.65
N VAL A 126 15.87 1.17 -7.43
CA VAL A 126 15.92 2.22 -8.47
C VAL A 126 16.82 1.79 -9.62
N GLN A 127 18.04 1.33 -9.31
CA GLN A 127 18.99 0.88 -10.33
C GLN A 127 18.48 -0.39 -11.04
N LEU A 128 17.92 -1.33 -10.27
CA LEU A 128 17.41 -2.60 -10.77
C LEU A 128 16.21 -2.41 -11.72
N ALA A 129 15.31 -1.46 -11.42
CA ALA A 129 14.13 -1.15 -12.23
C ALA A 129 14.49 -0.69 -13.66
N ALA A 130 15.65 -0.06 -13.86
CA ALA A 130 16.15 0.33 -15.18
C ALA A 130 16.49 -0.87 -16.04
N HIS A 131 16.75 -2.04 -15.47
CA HIS A 131 17.03 -3.29 -16.17
C HIS A 131 15.79 -4.15 -16.40
N ALA A 132 14.62 -3.76 -15.88
CA ALA A 132 13.38 -4.50 -16.00
C ALA A 132 12.79 -4.36 -17.42
N ARG A 133 12.42 -5.50 -18.03
CA ARG A 133 11.93 -5.59 -19.41
C ARG A 133 10.43 -5.35 -19.53
N TYR A 134 9.68 -5.61 -18.46
CA TYR A 134 8.22 -5.61 -18.51
C TYR A 134 7.62 -4.44 -17.74
N ASP A 135 6.38 -4.10 -18.07
CA ASP A 135 5.64 -2.96 -17.51
C ASP A 135 5.04 -3.24 -16.14
N PHE A 136 4.95 -4.51 -15.76
CA PHE A 136 4.53 -4.90 -14.41
C PHE A 136 5.75 -5.28 -13.59
N LEU A 137 6.04 -4.49 -12.57
CA LEU A 137 7.15 -4.69 -11.65
C LEU A 137 6.62 -5.29 -10.34
N VAL A 138 7.20 -6.40 -9.91
CA VAL A 138 6.87 -7.02 -8.62
C VAL A 138 8.08 -6.91 -7.70
N ILE A 139 7.93 -6.22 -6.59
CA ILE A 139 8.96 -6.00 -5.59
C ILE A 139 8.62 -6.85 -4.36
N ASN A 140 9.55 -7.71 -3.96
CA ASN A 140 9.47 -8.52 -2.74
C ASN A 140 10.78 -8.42 -1.95
N ASP A 141 10.69 -8.60 -0.63
CA ASP A 141 11.87 -8.82 0.18
C ASP A 141 12.52 -10.18 -0.14
N SER A 142 13.79 -10.37 0.27
CA SER A 142 14.62 -11.54 -0.06
C SER A 142 14.07 -12.86 0.47
N ASP A 143 13.36 -12.82 1.59
CA ASP A 143 12.86 -13.97 2.35
C ASP A 143 11.41 -14.36 2.03
N ILE A 144 10.76 -13.67 1.10
CA ILE A 144 9.37 -13.92 0.75
C ILE A 144 9.22 -15.19 -0.07
N THR A 145 8.50 -16.17 0.50
CA THR A 145 8.09 -17.41 -0.15
C THR A 145 6.68 -17.27 -0.70
N VAL A 146 6.46 -17.75 -1.92
CA VAL A 146 5.21 -17.59 -2.66
C VAL A 146 4.63 -18.92 -3.11
N SER A 147 3.31 -18.96 -3.35
CA SER A 147 2.64 -20.14 -3.92
C SER A 147 2.95 -20.28 -5.42
N PRO A 148 2.73 -21.47 -6.03
CA PRO A 148 2.91 -21.66 -7.47
C PRO A 148 2.02 -20.75 -8.35
N ARG A 149 0.90 -20.26 -7.83
CA ARG A 149 -0.03 -19.38 -8.55
C ARG A 149 0.08 -17.90 -8.14
N TYR A 150 1.16 -17.53 -7.48
CA TYR A 150 1.34 -16.18 -6.95
C TYR A 150 1.26 -15.10 -8.04
N ILE A 151 2.07 -15.23 -9.12
CA ILE A 151 2.07 -14.23 -10.19
C ILE A 151 0.70 -14.13 -10.85
N GLU A 152 0.06 -15.26 -11.14
CA GLU A 152 -1.30 -15.32 -11.72
C GLU A 152 -2.30 -14.52 -10.87
N ARG A 153 -2.34 -14.78 -9.56
CA ARG A 153 -3.28 -14.14 -8.64
C ARG A 153 -3.02 -12.65 -8.43
N VAL A 154 -1.76 -12.26 -8.44
CA VAL A 154 -1.37 -10.85 -8.33
C VAL A 154 -1.70 -10.10 -9.61
N MET A 155 -1.39 -10.66 -10.77
CA MET A 155 -1.67 -10.03 -12.06
C MET A 155 -3.16 -9.98 -12.39
N ALA A 156 -3.94 -10.95 -11.95
CA ALA A 156 -5.40 -10.93 -12.12
C ALA A 156 -6.07 -9.68 -11.53
N CYS A 157 -5.47 -9.07 -10.49
CA CYS A 157 -5.98 -7.81 -9.91
C CYS A 157 -5.82 -6.60 -10.85
N PHE A 158 -4.94 -6.66 -11.84
CA PHE A 158 -4.75 -5.61 -12.84
C PHE A 158 -5.63 -5.78 -14.09
N ALA A 159 -6.38 -6.88 -14.16
CA ALA A 159 -7.29 -7.11 -15.28
C ALA A 159 -8.31 -5.98 -15.38
N PRO A 160 -8.61 -5.48 -16.58
CA PRO A 160 -9.67 -4.50 -16.76
C PRO A 160 -11.00 -5.06 -16.24
N THR A 161 -11.75 -4.28 -15.46
CA THR A 161 -13.11 -4.66 -15.06
C THR A 161 -14.06 -4.51 -16.25
N ALA A 162 -15.15 -5.28 -16.31
CA ALA A 162 -16.14 -5.17 -17.39
C ALA A 162 -16.62 -3.73 -17.55
N THR A 163 -16.88 -3.02 -16.44
CA THR A 163 -17.25 -1.60 -16.44
C THR A 163 -16.16 -0.69 -17.03
N SER A 164 -14.86 -0.99 -16.79
CA SER A 164 -13.77 -0.20 -17.37
C SER A 164 -13.61 -0.48 -18.88
N LEU A 165 -13.88 -1.70 -19.33
CA LEU A 165 -13.93 -2.03 -20.76
C LEU A 165 -15.10 -1.36 -21.48
N GLU A 166 -16.28 -1.33 -20.87
CA GLU A 166 -17.45 -0.62 -21.40
C GLU A 166 -17.21 0.88 -21.50
N ILE A 167 -16.61 1.49 -20.47
CA ILE A 167 -16.24 2.92 -20.47
C ILE A 167 -15.17 3.19 -21.54
N GLN A 168 -14.19 2.33 -21.67
CA GLN A 168 -13.11 2.47 -22.65
C GLN A 168 -13.65 2.30 -24.09
N GLN A 169 -14.55 1.35 -24.31
CA GLN A 169 -15.24 1.19 -25.60
C GLN A 169 -16.16 2.37 -25.92
N ALA A 170 -16.90 2.88 -24.94
CA ALA A 170 -17.72 4.09 -25.11
C ALA A 170 -16.86 5.33 -25.42
N ALA A 171 -15.71 5.49 -24.76
CA ALA A 171 -14.78 6.59 -25.04
C ALA A 171 -14.19 6.50 -26.47
N ILE A 172 -13.80 5.31 -26.89
CA ILE A 172 -13.32 5.07 -28.28
C ILE A 172 -14.42 5.35 -29.30
N GLN A 173 -15.66 4.96 -29.00
CA GLN A 173 -16.80 5.21 -29.86
C GLN A 173 -17.10 6.72 -29.97
N ILE A 174 -17.06 7.45 -28.86
CA ILE A 174 -17.23 8.91 -28.85
C ILE A 174 -16.14 9.61 -29.66
N ASP A 175 -14.89 9.16 -29.55
CA ASP A 175 -13.77 9.74 -30.31
C ASP A 175 -13.88 9.45 -31.82
N SER A 176 -14.34 8.25 -32.18
CA SER A 176 -14.64 7.89 -33.57
C SER A 176 -15.81 8.67 -34.16
N ASP A 177 -16.86 8.87 -33.37
CA ASP A 177 -18.05 9.64 -33.76
C ASP A 177 -17.71 11.14 -33.89
N PHE A 178 -16.86 11.65 -33.00
CA PHE A 178 -16.36 13.04 -33.07
C PHE A 178 -15.46 13.28 -34.27
N SER A 179 -14.57 12.35 -34.59
CA SER A 179 -13.73 12.40 -35.80
C SER A 179 -14.57 12.35 -37.08
N THR A 180 -15.64 11.56 -37.07
CA THR A 180 -16.58 11.44 -38.19
C THR A 180 -17.39 12.72 -38.35
N CYS A 181 -17.81 13.37 -37.24
CA CYS A 181 -18.50 14.65 -37.26
C CYS A 181 -17.59 15.79 -37.74
N GLN A 182 -16.32 15.81 -37.39
CA GLN A 182 -15.36 16.81 -37.90
C GLN A 182 -15.07 16.61 -39.40
N GLY A 183 -15.02 15.39 -39.88
CA GLY A 183 -14.93 15.09 -41.32
C GLY A 183 -16.17 15.59 -42.08
N ALA A 184 -17.37 15.34 -41.55
CA ALA A 184 -18.63 15.78 -42.16
C ALA A 184 -18.81 17.31 -42.15
N THR A 185 -18.34 17.99 -41.08
CA THR A 185 -18.38 19.48 -41.02
C THR A 185 -17.37 20.13 -41.93
N LEU A 186 -16.20 19.54 -42.16
CA LEU A 186 -15.23 20.00 -43.14
C LEU A 186 -15.74 19.81 -44.59
N GLU A 187 -16.34 18.66 -44.87
CA GLU A 187 -16.97 18.42 -46.21
C GLU A 187 -18.21 19.31 -46.45
N ALA A 188 -18.98 19.60 -45.43
CA ALA A 188 -20.10 20.56 -45.48
C ALA A 188 -19.64 22.02 -45.63
N ALA A 189 -18.52 22.41 -44.97
CA ALA A 189 -17.92 23.73 -45.10
C ALA A 189 -17.31 23.92 -46.50
N GLU A 190 -16.67 22.88 -47.08
CA GLU A 190 -16.13 22.91 -48.42
C GLU A 190 -17.24 23.00 -49.50
N LYS A 191 -18.38 22.33 -49.29
CA LYS A 191 -19.56 22.42 -50.17
C LYS A 191 -20.30 23.76 -50.04
N LEU A 192 -20.26 24.42 -48.88
CA LEU A 192 -20.84 25.76 -48.65
C LEU A 192 -20.00 26.91 -49.25
N GLN A 193 -18.68 26.73 -49.40
CA GLN A 193 -17.83 27.70 -50.07
C GLN A 193 -18.02 27.74 -51.61
N ILE A 194 -18.63 26.72 -52.20
CA ILE A 194 -18.91 26.63 -53.63
C ILE A 194 -20.28 27.23 -54.00
N SER A 195 -21.18 27.45 -52.99
CA SER A 195 -22.53 28.03 -53.22
C SER A 195 -22.65 29.37 -52.50
N GLY A 196 -22.11 30.42 -53.09
CA GLY A 196 -22.23 31.78 -52.57
C GLY A 196 -23.67 32.29 -52.57
N LYS A 197 -24.32 32.28 -51.38
CA LYS A 197 -25.45 33.21 -51.03
C LYS A 197 -25.52 33.28 -49.51
N ILE A 198 -25.11 34.44 -48.99
CA ILE A 198 -25.35 34.86 -47.61
C ILE A 198 -26.74 35.43 -47.49
N GLY A 199 -27.61 34.85 -46.68
CA GLY A 199 -28.87 35.41 -46.26
C GLY A 199 -28.93 35.43 -44.73
N GLU A 200 -29.10 36.63 -44.18
CA GLU A 200 -29.24 36.86 -42.74
C GLU A 200 -30.49 36.16 -42.17
N ILE A 201 -30.34 35.45 -41.08
CA ILE A 201 -31.45 34.94 -40.26
C ILE A 201 -31.22 35.31 -38.79
N HIS A 202 -32.13 36.11 -38.26
CA HIS A 202 -32.29 36.48 -36.85
C HIS A 202 -32.77 35.31 -35.99
N PRO A 203 -32.38 35.22 -34.72
CA PRO A 203 -32.84 34.16 -33.80
C PRO A 203 -34.10 34.54 -33.04
N SER A 204 -35.12 33.71 -33.08
CA SER A 204 -36.23 33.71 -32.15
C SER A 204 -36.36 32.34 -31.47
N GLY A 205 -36.38 32.35 -30.10
CA GLY A 205 -36.42 31.15 -29.28
C GLY A 205 -37.78 30.42 -29.29
N PRO A 206 -37.97 29.37 -28.55
CA PRO A 206 -38.61 29.53 -27.24
C PRO A 206 -38.03 28.67 -26.07
N LYS A 207 -38.47 29.10 -24.88
CA LYS A 207 -38.23 28.63 -23.53
C LYS A 207 -38.68 27.18 -23.28
N GLY A 208 -37.92 26.45 -22.45
CA GLY A 208 -38.33 25.24 -21.75
C GLY A 208 -37.62 25.13 -20.43
N HIS A 209 -38.35 25.38 -19.33
CA HIS A 209 -37.92 25.19 -17.94
C HIS A 209 -37.73 23.70 -17.63
N ALA A 210 -36.71 23.37 -16.81
CA ALA A 210 -36.88 22.45 -15.70
C ALA A 210 -35.65 22.46 -14.76
N ASP A 211 -35.95 22.73 -13.52
CA ASP A 211 -35.19 22.73 -12.30
C ASP A 211 -34.16 21.58 -12.13
N PHE A 212 -32.94 21.95 -11.82
CA PHE A 212 -32.00 21.10 -11.09
C PHE A 212 -31.05 21.95 -10.22
N ALA A 213 -31.65 22.74 -9.31
CA ALA A 213 -30.91 23.52 -8.32
C ALA A 213 -31.50 23.31 -6.92
N ALA A 214 -31.34 22.12 -6.33
CA ALA A 214 -31.67 21.89 -4.92
C ALA A 214 -31.03 20.59 -4.39
N PHE A 215 -29.70 20.41 -4.45
CA PHE A 215 -29.04 19.38 -3.60
C PHE A 215 -27.55 19.63 -3.29
N THR A 216 -27.11 20.86 -3.16
CA THR A 216 -25.77 21.15 -2.63
C THR A 216 -25.74 22.39 -1.75
N ALA A 217 -26.46 22.32 -0.63
CA ALA A 217 -26.32 23.31 0.43
C ALA A 217 -26.45 22.60 1.80
N ARG A 218 -25.40 21.97 2.30
CA ARG A 218 -25.07 21.81 3.73
C ARG A 218 -23.78 21.01 3.89
N LEU A 219 -22.70 21.72 4.00
CA LEU A 219 -21.59 21.46 4.92
C LEU A 219 -20.65 22.67 4.82
N LYS A 220 -21.00 23.66 5.62
CA LYS A 220 -20.15 24.83 5.86
C LYS A 220 -19.19 24.54 7.02
N SER A 221 -17.99 25.03 6.82
CA SER A 221 -17.11 25.75 7.77
C SER A 221 -16.25 24.91 8.74
N CYS A 222 -14.97 24.99 8.52
CA CYS A 222 -13.99 25.20 9.58
C CYS A 222 -12.94 26.22 9.11
N PRO A 223 -12.43 27.10 9.98
CA PRO A 223 -11.86 28.39 9.60
C PRO A 223 -10.35 28.42 9.40
N ASP A 224 -9.96 29.47 8.66
CA ASP A 224 -8.63 30.03 8.38
C ASP A 224 -7.55 29.90 9.46
N THR A 225 -6.34 29.56 9.02
CA THR A 225 -5.11 30.12 9.60
C THR A 225 -4.18 30.60 8.50
N LYS A 226 -4.23 31.89 8.26
CA LYS A 226 -3.24 32.66 7.50
C LYS A 226 -1.97 32.83 8.35
N ARG A 227 -0.78 32.50 7.80
CA ARG A 227 0.48 33.11 8.20
C ARG A 227 1.24 33.56 6.94
N PRO A 228 1.86 34.75 6.97
CA PRO A 228 2.50 35.33 5.80
C PRO A 228 3.92 34.77 5.59
N PHE A 229 4.30 34.66 4.34
CA PHE A 229 5.62 34.26 3.87
C PHE A 229 6.46 35.53 3.67
N GLU A 230 7.49 35.72 4.45
CA GLU A 230 8.51 36.73 4.24
C GLU A 230 9.51 36.28 3.17
N SER A 231 9.74 37.17 2.21
CA SER A 231 10.68 37.00 1.12
C SER A 231 12.11 37.32 1.59
N ALA A 232 13.04 36.40 1.44
CA ALA A 232 14.47 36.67 1.49
C ALA A 232 15.06 36.56 0.09
N SER A 233 15.48 37.69 -0.46
CA SER A 233 16.22 37.81 -1.72
C SER A 233 17.68 37.48 -1.51
N THR A 234 18.22 36.51 -2.27
CA THR A 234 19.67 36.41 -2.50
C THR A 234 19.92 36.20 -4.00
N SER A 235 20.65 37.20 -4.52
CA SER A 235 21.13 37.31 -5.90
C SER A 235 22.29 36.35 -6.17
N PHE A 236 22.25 35.58 -7.30
CA PHE A 236 23.41 34.96 -7.92
C PHE A 236 23.51 35.34 -9.40
N PRO A 237 24.74 35.49 -9.95
CA PRO A 237 24.99 36.01 -11.30
C PRO A 237 24.74 34.92 -12.41
N PRO A 238 24.59 35.36 -13.67
CA PRO A 238 24.17 34.47 -14.76
C PRO A 238 25.32 33.67 -15.34
N ALA A 239 25.12 32.34 -15.49
CA ALA A 239 25.94 31.49 -16.30
C ALA A 239 25.25 31.26 -17.65
N SER A 240 25.94 31.62 -18.72
CA SER A 240 25.51 31.43 -20.12
C SER A 240 25.43 29.96 -20.49
N LEU A 241 24.25 29.48 -20.90
CA LEU A 241 24.05 28.18 -21.50
C LEU A 241 23.38 28.35 -22.85
N VAL A 242 24.08 27.90 -23.89
CA VAL A 242 23.63 27.82 -25.27
C VAL A 242 22.48 26.83 -25.40
N VAL A 243 21.30 27.29 -25.79
CA VAL A 243 20.11 26.46 -26.06
C VAL A 243 20.03 26.17 -27.55
N PRO A 244 19.90 24.90 -27.99
CA PRO A 244 19.53 24.59 -29.35
C PRO A 244 18.08 24.98 -29.64
N GLN A 245 17.85 25.66 -30.75
CA GLN A 245 16.50 25.98 -31.24
C GLN A 245 15.71 24.71 -31.54
N MET A 246 14.69 24.44 -30.74
CA MET A 246 13.60 23.51 -31.10
C MET A 246 12.47 24.30 -31.72
N GLN A 247 12.04 23.84 -32.90
CA GLN A 247 10.92 24.38 -33.67
C GLN A 247 9.67 24.47 -32.82
N GLN A 248 9.09 25.67 -32.73
CA GLN A 248 7.78 25.93 -32.16
C GLN A 248 6.70 25.20 -32.97
N ARG A 249 6.14 24.15 -32.39
CA ARG A 249 4.81 23.66 -32.77
C ARG A 249 3.82 24.55 -32.05
N GLU A 250 3.04 25.30 -32.80
CA GLU A 250 1.90 26.04 -32.25
C GLU A 250 0.91 25.06 -31.61
N SER A 251 0.90 25.01 -30.30
CA SER A 251 -0.13 24.32 -29.53
C SER A 251 -1.34 25.26 -29.43
N ARG A 252 -2.41 24.91 -30.13
CA ARG A 252 -3.72 25.52 -30.03
C ARG A 252 -4.17 25.45 -28.56
N ALA A 253 -4.28 26.58 -27.89
CA ALA A 253 -4.75 26.66 -26.52
C ALA A 253 -6.24 26.28 -26.47
N LEU A 254 -6.56 25.13 -25.88
CA LEU A 254 -7.93 24.69 -25.58
C LEU A 254 -8.62 25.67 -24.61
N ALA A 255 -9.92 25.88 -24.77
CA ALA A 255 -10.71 26.70 -23.90
C ALA A 255 -10.69 26.18 -22.45
N PRO A 256 -10.84 27.06 -21.41
CA PRO A 256 -10.79 26.64 -20.00
C PRO A 256 -11.79 25.53 -19.63
N GLU A 257 -12.95 25.50 -20.26
CA GLU A 257 -14.00 24.48 -20.06
C GLU A 257 -13.59 23.10 -20.63
N GLU A 258 -12.90 23.07 -21.77
CA GLU A 258 -12.38 21.82 -22.35
C GLU A 258 -11.28 21.21 -21.47
N ARG A 259 -10.39 22.02 -20.89
CA ARG A 259 -9.36 21.55 -19.94
C ARG A 259 -9.96 20.98 -18.64
N LEU A 260 -11.08 21.55 -18.16
CA LEU A 260 -11.77 21.04 -16.97
C LEU A 260 -12.48 19.72 -17.28
N SER A 261 -13.05 19.54 -18.46
CA SER A 261 -13.70 18.29 -18.87
C SER A 261 -12.68 17.17 -19.08
N GLU A 262 -11.57 17.43 -19.75
CA GLU A 262 -10.49 16.44 -19.95
C GLU A 262 -9.81 16.05 -18.63
N SER A 263 -9.56 17.02 -17.73
CA SER A 263 -8.98 16.72 -16.43
C SER A 263 -9.94 15.92 -15.54
N SER A 264 -11.25 16.21 -15.58
CA SER A 264 -12.26 15.47 -14.82
C SER A 264 -12.48 14.07 -15.37
N GLN A 265 -12.50 13.89 -16.68
CA GLN A 265 -12.60 12.56 -17.32
C GLN A 265 -11.32 11.73 -17.12
N ALA A 266 -10.14 12.34 -17.21
CA ALA A 266 -8.88 11.69 -16.90
C ALA A 266 -8.84 11.23 -15.43
N HIS A 267 -9.27 12.07 -14.47
CA HIS A 267 -9.35 11.70 -13.06
C HIS A 267 -10.38 10.59 -12.79
N ALA A 268 -11.54 10.61 -13.44
CA ALA A 268 -12.56 9.57 -13.31
C ALA A 268 -12.07 8.21 -13.87
N ASN A 269 -11.33 8.21 -14.98
CA ASN A 269 -10.78 7.00 -15.59
C ASN A 269 -9.61 6.42 -14.76
N TYR A 270 -8.74 7.27 -14.19
CA TYR A 270 -7.63 6.84 -13.34
C TYR A 270 -8.10 6.29 -11.98
N SER A 271 -9.20 6.81 -11.39
CA SER A 271 -9.71 6.33 -10.10
C SER A 271 -10.22 4.88 -10.13
N GLN A 272 -10.42 4.31 -11.32
CA GLN A 272 -10.84 2.91 -11.51
C GLN A 272 -9.68 1.97 -11.88
N GLN A 273 -8.54 2.50 -12.32
CA GLN A 273 -7.40 1.68 -12.74
C GLN A 273 -6.53 1.28 -11.56
N VAL A 274 -6.21 -0.04 -11.46
CA VAL A 274 -5.30 -0.54 -10.44
C VAL A 274 -3.86 -0.15 -10.81
N GLY A 275 -3.22 0.65 -9.95
CA GLY A 275 -1.82 1.05 -10.08
C GLY A 275 -0.86 0.21 -9.27
N LEU A 276 -1.32 -0.29 -8.10
CA LEU A 276 -0.54 -1.12 -7.20
C LEU A 276 -1.38 -2.30 -6.70
N VAL A 277 -0.76 -3.46 -6.61
CA VAL A 277 -1.33 -4.65 -5.94
C VAL A 277 -0.42 -5.05 -4.80
N THR A 278 -1.00 -5.33 -3.65
CA THR A 278 -0.30 -5.88 -2.49
C THR A 278 -0.96 -7.19 -2.05
N ALA A 279 -0.31 -7.95 -1.15
CA ALA A 279 -0.81 -9.22 -0.67
C ALA A 279 -0.68 -9.33 0.85
N LEU A 280 -1.61 -10.04 1.49
CA LEU A 280 -1.47 -10.43 2.88
C LEU A 280 -0.26 -11.37 3.04
N TYR A 281 0.31 -11.40 4.25
CA TYR A 281 1.42 -12.30 4.54
C TYR A 281 1.30 -12.91 5.93
N ARG A 282 1.91 -14.08 6.09
CA ARG A 282 2.11 -14.75 7.37
C ARG A 282 3.58 -14.83 7.69
N GLY A 283 3.92 -14.84 8.98
CA GLY A 283 5.28 -14.99 9.45
C GLY A 283 5.61 -16.45 9.77
N ARG A 284 6.68 -16.99 9.19
CA ARG A 284 7.21 -18.29 9.59
C ARG A 284 8.19 -18.12 10.73
N ALA A 285 7.80 -18.52 11.94
CA ALA A 285 8.64 -18.44 13.13
C ALA A 285 9.75 -19.50 13.12
N HIS A 286 10.93 -19.13 13.61
CA HIS A 286 12.09 -20.00 13.75
C HIS A 286 12.53 -20.14 15.21
N GLY A 287 12.13 -21.25 15.86
CA GLY A 287 12.70 -21.81 17.07
C GLY A 287 12.54 -21.02 18.38
N THR A 288 12.59 -19.70 18.38
CA THR A 288 12.57 -18.89 19.60
C THR A 288 11.16 -18.38 19.95
N LEU A 289 10.91 -18.12 21.24
CA LEU A 289 9.64 -17.55 21.71
C LEU A 289 9.38 -16.14 21.12
N PRO A 290 10.36 -15.21 21.07
CA PRO A 290 10.16 -13.91 20.40
C PRO A 290 9.77 -14.02 18.93
N SER A 291 10.35 -14.96 18.18
CA SER A 291 9.96 -15.22 16.79
C SER A 291 8.49 -15.67 16.68
N ARG A 292 8.02 -16.52 17.62
CA ARG A 292 6.60 -16.93 17.68
C ARG A 292 5.67 -15.77 18.03
N PHE A 293 6.10 -14.87 18.94
CA PHE A 293 5.34 -13.67 19.28
C PHE A 293 5.14 -12.76 18.07
N GLU A 294 6.19 -12.54 17.28
CA GLU A 294 6.10 -11.72 16.07
C GLU A 294 5.22 -12.39 15.02
N SER A 295 5.43 -13.67 14.71
CA SER A 295 4.61 -14.42 13.77
C SER A 295 3.12 -14.40 14.15
N LEU A 296 2.81 -14.65 15.43
CA LEU A 296 1.44 -14.60 15.95
C LEU A 296 0.85 -13.19 15.82
N GLY A 297 1.65 -12.15 16.09
CA GLY A 297 1.25 -10.76 15.92
C GLY A 297 0.92 -10.39 14.48
N ILE A 298 1.77 -10.79 13.54
CA ILE A 298 1.52 -10.63 12.11
C ILE A 298 0.19 -11.29 11.74
N ALA A 299 0.03 -12.57 12.09
CA ALA A 299 -1.10 -13.37 11.63
C ALA A 299 -2.45 -12.97 12.26
N THR A 300 -2.47 -12.52 13.52
CA THR A 300 -3.72 -12.39 14.27
C THR A 300 -4.11 -10.95 14.63
N ASP A 301 -3.21 -9.98 14.42
CA ASP A 301 -3.43 -8.57 14.77
C ASP A 301 -3.17 -7.65 13.56
N PHE A 302 -1.96 -7.66 13.02
CA PHE A 302 -1.62 -6.79 11.90
C PHE A 302 -2.50 -7.05 10.68
N GLN A 303 -2.67 -8.31 10.25
CA GLN A 303 -3.48 -8.63 9.08
C GLN A 303 -4.98 -8.42 9.32
N ALA A 304 -5.45 -8.56 10.56
CA ALA A 304 -6.81 -8.19 10.92
C ALA A 304 -7.05 -6.68 10.72
N GLY A 305 -6.08 -5.85 11.12
CA GLY A 305 -6.09 -4.41 10.88
C GLY A 305 -6.08 -4.04 9.40
N VAL A 306 -5.31 -4.74 8.57
CA VAL A 306 -5.28 -4.54 7.11
C VAL A 306 -6.64 -4.83 6.47
N LEU A 307 -7.27 -5.95 6.84
CA LEU A 307 -8.59 -6.32 6.32
C LEU A 307 -9.67 -5.31 6.73
N LEU A 308 -9.62 -4.87 7.98
CA LEU A 308 -10.55 -3.87 8.49
C LEU A 308 -10.35 -2.51 7.81
N SER A 309 -9.11 -2.04 7.67
CA SER A 309 -8.77 -0.79 6.97
C SER A 309 -9.29 -0.81 5.53
N LYS A 310 -9.06 -1.91 4.79
CA LYS A 310 -9.60 -2.10 3.45
C LYS A 310 -11.14 -1.97 3.41
N TRP A 311 -11.82 -2.56 4.37
CA TRP A 311 -13.29 -2.54 4.41
C TRP A 311 -13.84 -1.15 4.75
N ILE A 312 -13.28 -0.48 5.76
CA ILE A 312 -13.75 0.86 6.20
C ILE A 312 -13.42 1.94 5.16
N GLU A 313 -12.21 1.89 4.57
CA GLU A 313 -11.75 2.91 3.61
C GLU A 313 -12.23 2.63 2.16
N GLY A 314 -12.96 1.53 1.93
CA GLY A 314 -13.42 1.11 0.60
C GLY A 314 -12.29 0.68 -0.34
N GLY A 315 -11.08 0.45 0.17
CA GLY A 315 -9.85 0.07 -0.55
C GLY A 315 -8.63 0.29 0.32
N LEU A 316 -7.45 -0.03 -0.18
CA LEU A 316 -6.18 0.29 0.48
C LEU A 316 -5.61 1.60 -0.09
N ARG A 317 -4.86 2.32 0.74
CA ARG A 317 -4.08 3.50 0.35
C ARG A 317 -2.60 3.36 0.68
N TYR A 318 -2.14 2.13 0.88
CA TYR A 318 -0.76 1.79 1.21
C TYR A 318 -0.41 0.41 0.67
N GLY A 319 0.86 0.12 0.52
CA GLY A 319 1.38 -1.20 0.19
C GLY A 319 1.86 -1.95 1.43
N LEU A 320 2.03 -3.25 1.30
CA LEU A 320 2.68 -4.14 2.26
C LEU A 320 3.99 -4.63 1.66
N GLY A 321 5.08 -4.47 2.36
CA GLY A 321 6.44 -4.72 1.87
C GLY A 321 6.72 -6.16 1.39
N SER A 322 5.87 -7.10 1.79
CA SER A 322 5.93 -8.48 1.32
C SER A 322 5.63 -8.65 -0.17
N THR A 323 4.75 -7.80 -0.72
CA THR A 323 4.39 -7.80 -2.14
C THR A 323 3.95 -6.40 -2.57
N LEU A 324 4.69 -5.83 -3.51
CA LEU A 324 4.37 -4.58 -4.17
C LEU A 324 4.45 -4.82 -5.68
N ALA A 325 3.32 -5.16 -6.28
CA ALA A 325 3.23 -5.25 -7.74
C ALA A 325 2.71 -3.90 -8.27
N VAL A 326 3.46 -3.25 -9.12
CA VAL A 326 3.17 -1.90 -9.59
C VAL A 326 3.20 -1.83 -11.12
N ARG A 327 2.27 -1.11 -11.69
CA ARG A 327 2.26 -0.77 -13.10
C ARG A 327 3.31 0.32 -13.34
N ARG A 328 4.18 0.17 -14.34
CA ARG A 328 5.25 1.13 -14.66
C ARG A 328 4.71 2.54 -14.87
N GLU A 329 3.63 2.70 -15.62
CA GLU A 329 2.96 3.97 -15.84
C GLU A 329 2.58 4.68 -14.52
N ALA A 330 1.98 3.95 -13.58
CA ALA A 330 1.61 4.50 -12.28
C ALA A 330 2.84 4.86 -11.44
N LEU A 331 3.92 4.07 -11.54
CA LEU A 331 5.18 4.34 -10.88
C LEU A 331 5.85 5.61 -11.46
N GLU A 332 5.87 5.76 -12.77
CA GLU A 332 6.45 6.94 -13.46
C GLU A 332 5.67 8.21 -13.11
N LYS A 333 4.34 8.13 -13.01
CA LYS A 333 3.49 9.26 -12.64
C LYS A 333 3.80 9.84 -11.26
N ILE A 334 4.25 9.02 -10.32
CA ILE A 334 4.67 9.50 -8.98
C ILE A 334 6.13 9.93 -8.92
N GLY A 335 6.86 9.87 -10.03
CA GLY A 335 8.27 10.22 -10.12
C GLY A 335 9.22 9.03 -9.93
N GLY A 336 8.76 7.78 -10.07
CA GLY A 336 9.58 6.57 -9.96
C GLY A 336 9.93 6.17 -8.53
N LEU A 337 10.75 5.13 -8.37
CA LEU A 337 11.22 4.67 -7.05
C LEU A 337 12.18 5.64 -6.36
N GLN A 338 12.81 6.56 -7.08
CA GLN A 338 13.77 7.52 -6.53
C GLN A 338 13.15 8.46 -5.49
N VAL A 339 11.84 8.71 -5.54
CA VAL A 339 11.16 9.55 -4.54
C VAL A 339 11.08 8.90 -3.15
N LEU A 340 11.40 7.60 -3.06
CA LEU A 340 11.31 6.78 -1.84
C LEU A 340 12.68 6.53 -1.19
N VAL A 341 13.80 6.98 -1.77
CA VAL A 341 15.17 6.61 -1.35
C VAL A 341 15.54 7.00 0.08
N ASP A 342 14.80 7.92 0.69
CA ASP A 342 15.01 8.36 2.07
C ASP A 342 13.89 7.93 3.04
N HIS A 343 12.86 7.23 2.54
CA HIS A 343 11.76 6.77 3.37
C HIS A 343 12.05 5.41 4.00
N LEU A 344 11.70 5.24 5.28
CA LEU A 344 11.81 3.96 5.98
C LEU A 344 10.70 3.00 5.56
N ALA A 345 9.47 3.49 5.54
CA ALA A 345 8.28 2.76 5.09
C ALA A 345 8.08 2.97 3.59
N ASP A 346 9.03 2.47 2.77
CA ASP A 346 8.99 2.57 1.32
C ASP A 346 7.73 1.96 0.70
N ASP A 347 7.22 0.91 1.30
CA ASP A 347 6.00 0.21 0.93
C ASP A 347 4.74 1.05 1.18
N TYR A 348 4.62 1.63 2.38
CA TYR A 348 3.54 2.53 2.73
C TYR A 348 3.51 3.75 1.80
N GLU A 349 4.66 4.41 1.65
CA GLU A 349 4.81 5.61 0.82
C GLU A 349 4.51 5.33 -0.66
N LEU A 350 4.97 4.19 -1.19
CA LEU A 350 4.65 3.79 -2.56
C LEU A 350 3.14 3.71 -2.76
N GLY A 351 2.44 3.00 -1.87
CA GLY A 351 0.99 2.85 -1.96
C GLY A 351 0.24 4.17 -1.80
N ALA A 352 0.67 5.02 -0.84
CA ALA A 352 0.05 6.32 -0.59
C ALA A 352 0.17 7.23 -1.82
N ARG A 353 1.35 7.35 -2.41
CA ARG A 353 1.60 8.17 -3.61
C ARG A 353 0.85 7.68 -4.85
N ILE A 354 0.76 6.36 -5.03
CA ILE A 354 -0.04 5.76 -6.11
C ILE A 354 -1.52 6.09 -5.93
N ALA A 355 -2.04 6.00 -4.70
CA ALA A 355 -3.42 6.37 -4.39
C ALA A 355 -3.67 7.88 -4.57
N GLU A 356 -2.74 8.75 -4.15
CA GLU A 356 -2.79 10.20 -4.36
C GLU A 356 -2.74 10.58 -5.84
N ALA A 357 -2.03 9.80 -6.67
CA ALA A 357 -1.97 9.99 -8.11
C ALA A 357 -3.26 9.55 -8.84
N GLY A 358 -4.28 9.06 -8.10
CA GLY A 358 -5.60 8.70 -8.61
C GLY A 358 -5.76 7.24 -9.02
N TYR A 359 -4.77 6.39 -8.78
CA TYR A 359 -4.88 4.93 -8.99
C TYR A 359 -5.42 4.22 -7.75
N SER A 360 -6.03 3.05 -7.95
CA SER A 360 -6.43 2.19 -6.84
C SER A 360 -5.29 1.27 -6.40
N VAL A 361 -5.26 0.96 -5.09
CA VAL A 361 -4.40 -0.05 -4.49
C VAL A 361 -5.24 -1.27 -4.16
N ALA A 362 -4.99 -2.38 -4.87
CA ALA A 362 -5.74 -3.61 -4.71
C ALA A 362 -5.05 -4.58 -3.73
N LEU A 363 -5.85 -5.32 -2.96
CA LEU A 363 -5.38 -6.43 -2.14
C LEU A 363 -5.63 -7.74 -2.90
N SER A 364 -4.57 -8.43 -3.26
CA SER A 364 -4.63 -9.75 -3.89
C SER A 364 -5.26 -10.79 -2.95
N GLN A 365 -5.86 -11.82 -3.53
CA GLN A 365 -6.33 -13.00 -2.78
C GLN A 365 -5.19 -13.94 -2.37
N GLU A 366 -3.96 -13.63 -2.79
CA GLU A 366 -2.76 -14.38 -2.43
C GLU A 366 -2.31 -14.07 -1.02
N VAL A 367 -1.72 -15.07 -0.35
CA VAL A 367 -1.04 -14.93 0.93
C VAL A 367 0.38 -15.42 0.76
N VAL A 368 1.35 -14.55 1.04
CA VAL A 368 2.77 -14.90 0.97
C VAL A 368 3.34 -15.20 2.36
N GLU A 369 4.52 -15.78 2.44
CA GLU A 369 5.16 -16.13 3.71
C GLU A 369 6.51 -15.41 3.83
N THR A 370 6.73 -14.69 4.95
CA THR A 370 8.00 -14.07 5.32
C THR A 370 8.67 -14.90 6.41
N SER A 371 9.99 -14.95 6.42
CA SER A 371 10.77 -15.63 7.44
C SER A 371 10.98 -14.71 8.65
N VAL A 372 10.48 -15.09 9.81
CA VAL A 372 10.69 -14.33 11.06
C VAL A 372 11.95 -14.86 11.76
N PRO A 373 13.02 -14.06 11.86
CA PRO A 373 14.28 -14.53 12.41
C PRO A 373 14.18 -15.07 13.84
N PRO A 374 15.12 -15.94 14.27
CA PRO A 374 15.17 -16.45 15.64
C PRO A 374 15.72 -15.39 16.60
N TYR A 375 14.98 -14.34 16.84
CA TYR A 375 15.36 -13.23 17.71
C TYR A 375 15.69 -13.66 19.13
N ALA A 376 16.69 -12.99 19.75
CA ALA A 376 16.73 -12.76 21.19
C ALA A 376 15.69 -11.68 21.56
N TRP A 377 15.26 -11.63 22.84
CA TRP A 377 14.28 -10.66 23.33
C TRP A 377 14.63 -9.20 22.98
N ARG A 378 15.90 -8.82 23.09
CA ARG A 378 16.35 -7.47 22.73
C ARG A 378 16.09 -7.14 21.27
N GLY A 379 16.46 -8.05 20.36
CA GLY A 379 16.22 -7.86 18.91
C GLY A 379 14.73 -7.75 18.57
N TYR A 380 13.90 -8.55 19.24
CA TYR A 380 12.43 -8.46 19.12
C TYR A 380 11.91 -7.10 19.60
N ILE A 381 12.34 -6.63 20.77
CA ILE A 381 11.93 -5.33 21.31
C ILE A 381 12.33 -4.18 20.36
N ASP A 382 13.58 -4.18 19.90
CA ASP A 382 14.09 -3.17 18.97
C ASP A 382 13.28 -3.17 17.66
N HIS A 383 12.92 -4.36 17.16
CA HIS A 383 12.13 -4.52 15.94
C HIS A 383 10.68 -4.02 16.13
N GLN A 384 10.00 -4.37 17.23
CA GLN A 384 8.65 -3.93 17.53
C GLN A 384 8.57 -2.42 17.76
N LEU A 385 9.55 -1.84 18.48
CA LEU A 385 9.64 -0.39 18.66
C LEU A 385 9.91 0.36 17.35
N ARG A 386 10.74 -0.22 16.47
CA ARG A 386 10.96 0.35 15.13
C ARG A 386 9.64 0.38 14.34
N TRP A 387 8.86 -0.70 14.32
CA TRP A 387 7.56 -0.74 13.67
C TRP A 387 6.58 0.28 14.27
N ALA A 388 6.45 0.30 15.59
CA ALA A 388 5.57 1.23 16.29
C ALA A 388 5.88 2.70 15.95
N ARG A 389 7.16 3.08 16.00
CA ARG A 389 7.63 4.42 15.66
C ARG A 389 7.44 4.75 14.19
N THR A 390 7.65 3.79 13.29
CA THR A 390 7.42 3.95 11.86
C THR A 390 5.96 4.22 11.55
N VAL A 391 5.03 3.43 12.10
CA VAL A 391 3.59 3.63 11.91
C VAL A 391 3.14 4.97 12.49
N ARG A 392 3.64 5.32 13.70
CA ARG A 392 3.34 6.63 14.32
C ARG A 392 3.78 7.80 13.43
N ASP A 393 4.97 7.71 12.84
CA ASP A 393 5.53 8.80 12.05
C ASP A 393 4.84 8.91 10.67
N SER A 394 4.52 7.77 10.05
CA SER A 394 3.83 7.72 8.75
C SER A 394 2.34 8.05 8.85
N ARG A 395 1.67 7.68 9.95
CA ARG A 395 0.21 7.83 10.13
C ARG A 395 -0.15 8.16 11.59
N PRO A 396 0.13 9.39 12.08
CA PRO A 396 0.01 9.73 13.50
C PRO A 396 -1.38 9.46 14.09
N TRP A 397 -2.45 9.89 13.43
CA TRP A 397 -3.82 9.68 13.88
C TRP A 397 -4.25 8.21 13.80
N GLY A 398 -3.77 7.49 12.79
CA GLY A 398 -3.98 6.04 12.70
C GLY A 398 -3.31 5.32 13.88
N TYR A 399 -2.10 5.76 14.27
CA TYR A 399 -1.40 5.21 15.42
C TYR A 399 -2.12 5.47 16.75
N VAL A 400 -2.66 6.66 16.96
CA VAL A 400 -3.53 6.95 18.13
C VAL A 400 -4.74 6.04 18.09
N GLY A 401 -5.36 5.85 16.92
CA GLY A 401 -6.53 4.98 16.75
C GLY A 401 -6.29 3.50 17.10
N LEU A 402 -5.04 3.04 17.15
CA LEU A 402 -4.71 1.69 17.63
C LEU A 402 -5.11 1.45 19.08
N ILE A 403 -5.45 2.48 19.87
CA ILE A 403 -6.03 2.35 21.22
C ILE A 403 -7.24 1.39 21.23
N PHE A 404 -8.05 1.39 20.16
CA PHE A 404 -9.22 0.56 20.02
C PHE A 404 -8.92 -0.90 19.66
N THR A 405 -7.70 -1.23 19.23
CA THR A 405 -7.33 -2.61 18.87
C THR A 405 -6.96 -3.46 20.10
N HIS A 406 -6.67 -2.83 21.24
CA HIS A 406 -6.21 -3.48 22.46
C HIS A 406 -7.37 -3.90 23.39
N GLY A 407 -8.51 -4.35 22.85
CA GLY A 407 -9.72 -4.67 23.62
C GLY A 407 -9.50 -5.64 24.79
N LEU A 408 -8.66 -6.68 24.56
CA LEU A 408 -8.33 -7.65 25.62
C LEU A 408 -7.49 -7.03 26.75
N GLY A 409 -6.52 -6.17 26.41
CA GLY A 409 -5.72 -5.44 27.39
C GLY A 409 -6.57 -4.49 28.24
N TRP A 410 -7.50 -3.77 27.60
CA TRP A 410 -8.43 -2.88 28.30
C TRP A 410 -9.41 -3.64 29.20
N ALA A 411 -9.91 -4.80 28.76
CA ALA A 411 -10.78 -5.64 29.57
C ALA A 411 -10.05 -6.18 30.82
N LEU A 412 -8.76 -6.53 30.68
CA LEU A 412 -7.95 -6.95 31.84
C LEU A 412 -7.70 -5.78 32.81
N LEU A 413 -7.39 -4.58 32.30
CA LEU A 413 -7.24 -3.39 33.13
C LEU A 413 -8.55 -3.02 33.84
N ASN A 414 -9.68 -3.19 33.15
CA ASN A 414 -11.01 -2.99 33.79
C ASN A 414 -11.27 -3.99 34.91
N LEU A 415 -10.91 -5.27 34.73
CA LEU A 415 -11.03 -6.29 35.77
C LEU A 415 -10.25 -5.92 37.03
N LEU A 416 -9.03 -5.43 36.87
CA LEU A 416 -8.17 -4.98 37.97
C LEU A 416 -8.73 -3.72 38.64
N ALA A 417 -9.21 -2.74 37.87
CA ALA A 417 -9.75 -1.49 38.38
C ALA A 417 -11.07 -1.67 39.17
N SER A 418 -11.92 -2.61 38.74
CA SER A 418 -13.23 -2.88 39.33
C SER A 418 -13.19 -3.82 40.54
N GLY A 419 -12.00 -4.29 40.95
CA GLY A 419 -11.88 -5.25 42.06
C GLY A 419 -12.55 -6.61 41.80
N LEU A 420 -12.45 -7.11 40.56
CA LEU A 420 -12.99 -8.40 40.09
C LEU A 420 -14.54 -8.45 40.09
N SER A 421 -15.18 -7.35 39.70
CA SER A 421 -16.64 -7.30 39.61
C SER A 421 -17.19 -8.33 38.59
N PRO A 422 -18.43 -8.85 38.77
CA PRO A 422 -19.04 -9.79 37.82
C PRO A 422 -19.11 -9.23 36.39
N LEU A 423 -19.39 -7.93 36.23
CA LEU A 423 -19.44 -7.28 34.92
C LEU A 423 -18.07 -7.29 34.22
N SER A 424 -17.00 -6.98 34.96
CA SER A 424 -15.63 -6.97 34.37
C SER A 424 -15.16 -8.38 34.02
N LEU A 425 -15.59 -9.42 34.76
CA LEU A 425 -15.33 -10.81 34.36
C LEU A 425 -16.04 -11.17 33.05
N TRP A 426 -17.29 -10.73 32.90
CA TRP A 426 -18.01 -10.90 31.63
C TRP A 426 -17.36 -10.16 30.47
N LEU A 427 -16.93 -8.90 30.67
CA LEU A 427 -16.20 -8.13 29.65
C LEU A 427 -14.90 -8.83 29.24
N LEU A 428 -14.13 -9.34 30.21
CA LEU A 428 -12.89 -10.06 29.91
C LEU A 428 -13.17 -11.37 29.16
N GLY A 429 -14.15 -12.17 29.63
CA GLY A 429 -14.52 -13.44 28.99
C GLY A 429 -14.98 -13.25 27.52
N LEU A 430 -15.87 -12.28 27.29
CA LEU A 430 -16.37 -11.97 25.96
C LEU A 430 -15.27 -11.40 25.06
N SER A 431 -14.45 -10.47 25.57
CA SER A 431 -13.32 -9.91 24.84
C SER A 431 -12.32 -10.99 24.44
N PHE A 432 -12.00 -11.92 25.35
CA PHE A 432 -11.13 -13.05 25.07
C PHE A 432 -11.72 -14.00 24.02
N PHE A 433 -12.99 -14.32 24.11
CA PHE A 433 -13.69 -15.15 23.14
C PHE A 433 -13.67 -14.55 21.73
N LEU A 434 -14.02 -13.26 21.62
CA LEU A 434 -13.99 -12.55 20.32
C LEU A 434 -12.57 -12.47 19.76
N ARG A 435 -11.58 -12.20 20.61
CA ARG A 435 -10.18 -12.15 20.22
C ARG A 435 -9.65 -13.48 19.74
N LEU A 436 -10.02 -14.57 20.41
CA LEU A 436 -9.67 -15.93 20.01
C LEU A 436 -10.31 -16.28 18.66
N THR A 437 -11.61 -15.98 18.49
CA THR A 437 -12.33 -16.17 17.24
C THR A 437 -11.67 -15.39 16.08
N LEU A 438 -11.29 -14.14 16.33
CA LEU A 438 -10.58 -13.34 15.34
C LEU A 438 -9.22 -13.95 14.97
N ALA A 439 -8.45 -14.39 15.96
CA ALA A 439 -7.15 -15.02 15.73
C ALA A 439 -7.27 -16.29 14.87
N MET A 440 -8.28 -17.11 15.13
CA MET A 440 -8.55 -18.32 14.33
C MET A 440 -9.03 -17.97 12.91
N THR A 441 -9.98 -17.04 12.79
CA THR A 441 -10.50 -16.66 11.47
C THR A 441 -9.43 -16.03 10.59
N VAL A 442 -8.69 -15.04 11.09
CA VAL A 442 -7.65 -14.38 10.28
C VAL A 442 -6.43 -15.26 10.14
N GLY A 443 -5.88 -15.78 11.23
CA GLY A 443 -4.64 -16.55 11.19
C GLY A 443 -4.79 -17.91 10.51
N ALA A 444 -5.75 -18.73 10.94
CA ALA A 444 -5.88 -20.08 10.41
C ALA A 444 -6.70 -20.16 9.09
N GLU A 445 -7.82 -19.42 8.97
CA GLU A 445 -8.67 -19.54 7.77
C GLU A 445 -8.21 -18.60 6.65
N VAL A 446 -7.99 -17.29 6.91
CA VAL A 446 -7.60 -16.32 5.87
C VAL A 446 -6.17 -16.57 5.41
N LEU A 447 -5.22 -16.65 6.35
CA LEU A 447 -3.80 -16.77 6.03
C LEU A 447 -3.34 -18.23 5.84
N GLY A 448 -4.12 -19.20 6.29
CA GLY A 448 -3.72 -20.61 6.29
C GLY A 448 -2.47 -20.85 7.15
N ASP A 449 -2.31 -20.10 8.25
CA ASP A 449 -1.14 -20.21 9.11
C ASP A 449 -1.33 -21.30 10.18
N HIS A 450 -0.74 -22.46 9.93
CA HIS A 450 -0.81 -23.60 10.85
C HIS A 450 -0.09 -23.38 12.18
N GLN A 451 0.77 -22.34 12.28
CA GLN A 451 1.47 -22.02 13.52
C GLN A 451 0.58 -21.30 14.55
N VAL A 452 -0.55 -20.76 14.12
CA VAL A 452 -1.47 -20.02 15.01
C VAL A 452 -2.05 -20.94 16.08
N LEU A 453 -2.60 -22.09 15.69
CA LEU A 453 -3.27 -23.01 16.62
C LEU A 453 -2.40 -23.45 17.80
N PRO A 454 -1.16 -23.96 17.62
CA PRO A 454 -0.30 -24.37 18.73
C PRO A 454 0.22 -23.19 19.57
N ASN A 455 0.09 -21.96 19.09
CA ASN A 455 0.57 -20.77 19.78
C ASN A 455 -0.56 -19.89 20.38
N LEU A 456 -1.83 -20.32 20.31
CA LEU A 456 -2.97 -19.55 20.86
C LEU A 456 -2.83 -19.22 22.34
N TRP A 457 -2.16 -20.07 23.13
CA TRP A 457 -1.90 -19.82 24.55
C TRP A 457 -1.01 -18.58 24.80
N LEU A 458 -0.24 -18.15 23.80
CA LEU A 458 0.58 -16.93 23.83
C LEU A 458 -0.23 -15.65 23.59
N LEU A 459 -1.46 -15.77 23.11
CA LEU A 459 -2.25 -14.65 22.59
C LEU A 459 -2.42 -13.52 23.62
N LEU A 460 -2.76 -13.87 24.87
CA LEU A 460 -2.91 -12.90 25.95
C LEU A 460 -1.60 -12.14 26.20
N PHE A 461 -0.48 -12.85 26.34
CA PHE A 461 0.82 -12.23 26.59
C PHE A 461 1.26 -11.38 25.42
N ARG A 462 1.02 -11.83 24.20
CA ARG A 462 1.31 -11.09 22.99
C ARG A 462 0.51 -9.79 22.92
N ASP A 463 -0.79 -9.81 23.22
CA ASP A 463 -1.63 -8.61 23.17
C ASP A 463 -1.24 -7.59 24.24
N LEU A 464 -0.86 -8.05 25.44
CA LEU A 464 -0.31 -7.17 26.47
C LEU A 464 1.03 -6.54 26.06
N THR A 465 1.92 -7.32 25.44
CA THR A 465 3.18 -6.77 24.92
C THR A 465 2.94 -5.78 23.78
N ALA A 466 1.97 -6.04 22.88
CA ALA A 466 1.58 -5.09 21.84
C ALA A 466 1.07 -3.77 22.39
N MET A 467 0.22 -3.82 23.40
CA MET A 467 -0.24 -2.62 24.11
C MET A 467 0.93 -1.86 24.74
N GLY A 468 1.89 -2.57 25.34
CA GLY A 468 3.12 -1.99 25.88
C GLY A 468 3.96 -1.31 24.80
N PHE A 469 4.16 -1.92 23.63
CA PHE A 469 4.86 -1.32 22.50
C PHE A 469 4.12 -0.13 21.89
N TRP A 470 2.79 -0.18 21.85
CA TRP A 470 1.98 0.96 21.44
C TRP A 470 2.21 2.16 22.34
N VAL A 471 2.21 1.99 23.67
CA VAL A 471 2.51 3.07 24.62
C VAL A 471 3.97 3.53 24.45
N ALA A 472 4.93 2.61 24.42
CA ALA A 472 6.36 2.92 24.32
C ALA A 472 6.73 3.61 22.97
N GLY A 473 5.96 3.33 21.93
CA GLY A 473 6.15 3.94 20.62
C GLY A 473 5.89 5.44 20.57
N PHE A 474 5.14 6.02 21.52
CA PHE A 474 5.02 7.48 21.65
C PHE A 474 6.32 8.15 22.11
N ALA A 475 7.23 7.39 22.75
CA ALA A 475 8.49 7.90 23.22
C ALA A 475 9.62 7.70 22.19
N GLY A 476 10.42 8.76 22.00
CA GLY A 476 11.61 8.72 21.15
C GLY A 476 11.34 8.75 19.66
N HIS A 477 12.39 9.06 18.90
CA HIS A 477 12.38 9.10 17.42
C HIS A 477 13.55 8.31 16.83
N THR A 478 14.38 7.68 17.68
CA THR A 478 15.55 6.93 17.25
C THR A 478 15.18 5.50 16.95
N ILE A 479 15.67 4.96 15.85
CA ILE A 479 15.47 3.58 15.43
C ILE A 479 16.82 2.93 15.09
N ILE A 480 16.93 1.63 15.33
CA ILE A 480 18.06 0.82 14.87
C ILE A 480 17.60 0.00 13.67
N TRP A 481 18.28 0.16 12.54
CA TRP A 481 17.96 -0.57 11.33
C TRP A 481 19.21 -1.09 10.65
N ARG A 482 19.32 -2.40 10.50
CA ARG A 482 20.48 -3.12 9.93
C ARG A 482 21.83 -2.74 10.58
N GLY A 483 21.82 -2.48 11.89
CA GLY A 483 23.00 -2.11 12.68
C GLY A 483 23.32 -0.62 12.73
N ASP A 484 22.68 0.21 11.89
CA ASP A 484 22.84 1.65 11.88
C ASP A 484 21.74 2.33 12.74
N CYS A 485 22.11 3.46 13.36
CA CYS A 485 21.20 4.29 14.17
C CYS A 485 20.69 5.46 13.34
N PHE A 486 19.36 5.61 13.27
CA PHE A 486 18.70 6.70 12.54
C PHE A 486 17.72 7.44 13.43
N THR A 487 17.52 8.74 13.12
CA THR A 487 16.38 9.51 13.63
C THR A 487 15.31 9.56 12.56
N LEU A 488 14.08 9.21 12.94
CA LEU A 488 12.91 9.25 12.07
C LEU A 488 12.21 10.59 12.18
N LYS A 489 11.99 11.27 11.06
CA LYS A 489 11.27 12.54 11.00
C LYS A 489 10.47 12.62 9.68
N ASN A 490 9.15 12.79 9.80
CA ASN A 490 8.23 12.85 8.65
C ASN A 490 8.42 11.67 7.67
N GLY A 491 8.51 10.43 8.18
CA GLY A 491 8.70 9.20 7.41
C GLY A 491 10.12 9.01 6.85
N LYS A 492 11.03 10.00 6.99
CA LYS A 492 12.38 9.98 6.43
C LYS A 492 13.42 9.59 7.46
N LEU A 493 14.43 8.87 6.98
CA LEU A 493 15.60 8.47 7.73
C LEU A 493 16.65 9.58 7.72
N HIS A 494 17.04 10.04 8.89
CA HIS A 494 18.19 10.92 9.08
C HIS A 494 19.25 10.15 9.86
N LYS A 495 20.48 10.09 9.34
CA LYS A 495 21.58 9.42 10.05
C LYS A 495 21.80 10.12 11.38
N ALA A 496 21.76 9.38 12.49
CA ALA A 496 22.11 9.93 13.78
C ALA A 496 23.62 10.29 13.75
N SER A 497 23.94 11.53 14.08
CA SER A 497 25.32 12.03 14.17
C SER A 497 26.04 11.42 15.36
#